data_fd7bcc67faac4f5120ba0b8d139083cb
#
_entry.id   fd7bcc67faac4f5120ba0b8d139083cb
#
_cell.length_a   1.000
_cell.length_b   1.000
_cell.length_c   1.000
_cell.angle_alpha   90.00
_cell.angle_beta   90.00
_cell.angle_gamma   90.00
#
_symmetry.space_group_name_H-M   'P 1'
#
loop_
_entity.id
_entity.type
_entity.pdbx_description
1 polymer ?
#
loop_
_entity_poly.entity_id
_entity_poly.type
_entity_poly.pdbx_seq_one_letter_code
_entity_poly.pdbx_strand_id
1 'polypeptide(L)'
;EIIKIEDDFRIIRFQNDSSEPFFLYYKLGSALIHFHFVLKGNARFLFNDGNYDLELKEEKSLIIYNPQRELPLHLEMSPNSWMISLILSVKEFHSLFSLQADYNTFLSPDNKDKNYYNEEIISPSMAIVLSQLFHFNLKKKKKNLYYKGKAYELLSLYFNQSEDPNAEQCPFLIDEENVLKIRKAKDIVIAN
;
A
#
# COMPACT_ATOMS: atom_id res chain seq x y z
N GLU A 1 4.63 -14.43 -4.63
CA GLU A 1 3.42 -15.09 -5.15
C GLU A 1 2.33 -14.06 -5.42
N ILE A 2 1.66 -14.16 -6.59
CA ILE A 2 0.53 -13.30 -6.97
C ILE A 2 -0.75 -14.12 -6.88
N ILE A 3 -1.75 -13.61 -6.16
CA ILE A 3 -3.05 -14.24 -5.96
C ILE A 3 -4.11 -13.29 -6.54
N LYS A 4 -4.77 -13.71 -7.62
CA LYS A 4 -5.84 -12.93 -8.23
C LYS A 4 -7.12 -13.14 -7.41
N ILE A 5 -7.70 -12.05 -6.91
CA ILE A 5 -8.96 -12.05 -6.15
C ILE A 5 -10.14 -11.76 -7.09
N GLU A 6 -10.05 -10.68 -7.84
CA GLU A 6 -10.96 -10.26 -8.90
C GLU A 6 -10.15 -9.85 -10.14
N ASP A 7 -10.79 -9.41 -11.19
CA ASP A 7 -10.08 -9.02 -12.42
C ASP A 7 -9.08 -7.88 -12.15
N ASP A 8 -9.49 -6.91 -11.36
CA ASP A 8 -8.72 -5.72 -11.01
C ASP A 8 -8.32 -5.68 -9.53
N PHE A 9 -8.35 -6.82 -8.83
CA PHE A 9 -7.93 -6.94 -7.44
C PHE A 9 -7.01 -8.14 -7.23
N ARG A 10 -5.82 -7.90 -6.71
CA ARG A 10 -4.81 -8.92 -6.44
C ARG A 10 -4.09 -8.72 -5.12
N ILE A 11 -3.69 -9.83 -4.52
CA ILE A 11 -2.77 -9.89 -3.39
C ILE A 11 -1.40 -10.29 -3.94
N ILE A 12 -0.34 -9.62 -3.52
CA ILE A 12 1.03 -10.02 -3.82
C ILE A 12 1.74 -10.27 -2.49
N ARG A 13 2.28 -11.48 -2.33
CA ARG A 13 3.09 -11.86 -1.17
C ARG A 13 4.56 -11.82 -1.57
N PHE A 14 5.34 -11.06 -0.83
CA PHE A 14 6.79 -10.97 -0.95
C PHE A 14 7.43 -11.60 0.28
N GLN A 15 8.39 -12.47 0.04
CA GLN A 15 9.14 -13.16 1.07
C GLN A 15 10.59 -13.24 0.65
N ASN A 16 11.44 -12.65 1.45
CA ASN A 16 12.89 -12.75 1.31
C ASN A 16 13.47 -13.37 2.58
N ASP A 17 13.67 -14.68 2.58
CA ASP A 17 14.30 -15.41 3.70
C ASP A 17 15.82 -15.55 3.52
N SER A 18 16.38 -14.95 2.47
CA SER A 18 17.80 -15.00 2.20
C SER A 18 18.60 -13.98 3.03
N SER A 19 19.92 -14.12 3.04
CA SER A 19 20.86 -13.16 3.62
C SER A 19 21.16 -11.96 2.71
N GLU A 20 20.66 -11.99 1.48
CA GLU A 20 20.89 -10.94 0.48
C GLU A 20 19.63 -10.15 0.19
N PRO A 21 19.72 -8.88 -0.16
CA PRO A 21 18.56 -8.10 -0.58
C PRO A 21 17.96 -8.64 -1.88
N PHE A 22 16.65 -8.55 -1.99
CA PHE A 22 15.89 -8.96 -3.17
C PHE A 22 15.38 -7.72 -3.90
N PHE A 23 15.60 -7.66 -5.21
CA PHE A 23 15.16 -6.56 -6.06
C PHE A 23 14.08 -7.03 -7.02
N LEU A 24 13.02 -6.24 -7.14
CA LEU A 24 11.94 -6.48 -8.07
C LEU A 24 11.58 -5.20 -8.83
N TYR A 25 11.41 -5.35 -10.13
CA TYR A 25 10.78 -4.34 -10.97
C TYR A 25 9.58 -4.97 -11.69
N TYR A 26 8.39 -4.47 -11.40
CA TYR A 26 7.16 -4.96 -12.03
C TYR A 26 6.29 -3.78 -12.46
N LYS A 27 5.96 -3.71 -13.75
CA LYS A 27 5.05 -2.70 -14.28
C LYS A 27 3.62 -3.08 -13.92
N LEU A 28 2.95 -2.18 -13.26
CA LEU A 28 1.52 -2.24 -12.98
C LEU A 28 0.80 -1.24 -13.88
N GLY A 29 -0.47 -1.48 -14.17
CA GLY A 29 -1.28 -0.54 -14.93
C GLY A 29 -1.53 0.78 -14.17
N SER A 30 -2.07 1.76 -14.86
CA SER A 30 -2.51 3.04 -14.27
C SER A 30 -3.79 2.88 -13.45
N ALA A 31 -4.12 3.92 -12.66
CA ALA A 31 -5.33 4.02 -11.85
C ALA A 31 -5.49 2.86 -10.84
N LEU A 32 -4.39 2.42 -10.25
CA LEU A 32 -4.35 1.41 -9.21
C LEU A 32 -4.04 2.04 -7.86
N ILE A 33 -4.74 1.56 -6.83
CA ILE A 33 -4.46 1.87 -5.44
C ILE A 33 -3.62 0.74 -4.87
N HIS A 34 -2.51 1.08 -4.25
CA HIS A 34 -1.59 0.12 -3.64
C HIS A 34 -1.64 0.25 -2.13
N PHE A 35 -1.88 -0.87 -1.46
CA PHE A 35 -1.72 -1.01 -0.02
C PHE A 35 -0.55 -1.96 0.23
N HIS A 36 0.43 -1.54 0.99
CA HIS A 36 1.61 -2.32 1.33
C HIS A 36 1.69 -2.49 2.84
N PHE A 37 2.00 -3.70 3.31
CA PHE A 37 2.07 -4.04 4.73
C PHE A 37 3.36 -4.82 4.97
N VAL A 38 4.30 -4.26 5.73
CA VAL A 38 5.54 -4.92 6.10
C VAL A 38 5.35 -5.65 7.43
N LEU A 39 5.39 -6.98 7.38
CA LEU A 39 5.22 -7.83 8.56
C LEU A 39 6.53 -8.07 9.29
N LYS A 40 7.64 -8.05 8.55
CA LYS A 40 8.98 -8.31 9.06
C LYS A 40 10.02 -7.62 8.20
N GLY A 41 11.04 -7.04 8.82
CA GLY A 41 12.16 -6.39 8.14
C GLY A 41 11.78 -5.07 7.48
N ASN A 42 12.33 -4.79 6.30
CA ASN A 42 12.16 -3.53 5.60
C ASN A 42 11.88 -3.75 4.12
N ALA A 43 11.11 -2.82 3.53
CA ALA A 43 10.92 -2.71 2.10
C ALA A 43 11.22 -1.27 1.66
N ARG A 44 11.99 -1.09 0.59
CA ARG A 44 12.27 0.21 0.00
C ARG A 44 11.63 0.28 -1.38
N PHE A 45 10.79 1.27 -1.58
CA PHE A 45 10.16 1.57 -2.86
C PHE A 45 10.98 2.62 -3.58
N LEU A 46 11.32 2.36 -4.84
CA LEU A 46 12.11 3.25 -5.67
C LEU A 46 11.22 3.87 -6.74
N PHE A 47 11.24 5.19 -6.86
CA PHE A 47 10.45 5.95 -7.82
C PHE A 47 11.36 6.79 -8.72
N ASN A 48 10.87 7.16 -9.92
CA ASN A 48 11.60 7.99 -10.88
C ASN A 48 13.03 7.47 -11.14
N ASP A 49 13.13 6.20 -11.50
CA ASP A 49 14.41 5.52 -11.78
C ASP A 49 15.42 5.59 -10.61
N GLY A 50 14.89 5.54 -9.38
CA GLY A 50 15.71 5.55 -8.17
C GLY A 50 16.08 6.95 -7.64
N ASN A 51 15.59 8.01 -8.28
CA ASN A 51 15.83 9.39 -7.79
C ASN A 51 15.07 9.73 -6.50
N TYR A 52 14.07 8.94 -6.18
CA TYR A 52 13.28 9.08 -4.96
C TYR A 52 13.02 7.69 -4.39
N ASP A 53 13.29 7.52 -3.12
CA ASP A 53 13.04 6.27 -2.40
C ASP A 53 12.19 6.51 -1.15
N LEU A 54 11.46 5.48 -0.78
CA LEU A 54 10.63 5.42 0.41
C LEU A 54 10.88 4.10 1.13
N GLU A 55 11.38 4.17 2.34
CA GLU A 55 11.56 3.01 3.20
C GLU A 55 10.32 2.77 4.05
N LEU A 56 9.74 1.58 3.94
CA LEU A 56 8.66 1.09 4.79
C LEU A 56 9.21 0.04 5.75
N LYS A 57 9.13 0.33 7.04
CA LYS A 57 9.68 -0.52 8.12
C LYS A 57 8.67 -1.55 8.60
N GLU A 58 9.16 -2.51 9.37
CA GLU A 58 8.36 -3.51 10.07
C GLU A 58 7.20 -2.86 10.85
N GLU A 59 6.05 -3.53 10.89
CA GLU A 59 4.81 -3.08 11.52
C GLU A 59 4.22 -1.78 10.93
N LYS A 60 4.65 -1.41 9.73
CA LYS A 60 4.11 -0.25 9.01
C LYS A 60 3.33 -0.67 7.77
N SER A 61 2.29 0.10 7.51
CA SER A 61 1.49 0.04 6.29
C SER A 61 1.64 1.32 5.50
N LEU A 62 1.44 1.22 4.19
CA LEU A 62 1.53 2.33 3.26
C LEU A 62 0.42 2.21 2.22
N ILE A 63 -0.38 3.25 2.06
CA ILE A 63 -1.25 3.41 0.91
C ILE A 63 -0.65 4.41 -0.08
N ILE A 64 -0.62 4.05 -1.35
CA ILE A 64 -0.18 4.93 -2.44
C ILE A 64 -1.19 4.90 -3.57
N TYR A 65 -1.52 6.08 -4.08
CA TYR A 65 -2.32 6.27 -5.29
C TYR A 65 -1.77 7.44 -6.10
N ASN A 66 -1.62 7.25 -7.41
CA ASN A 66 -1.26 8.32 -8.33
C ASN A 66 -2.14 8.22 -9.58
N PRO A 67 -3.09 9.15 -9.78
CA PRO A 67 -3.98 9.14 -10.94
C PRO A 67 -3.28 9.56 -12.24
N GLN A 68 -2.18 10.31 -12.15
CA GLN A 68 -1.51 10.91 -13.29
C GLN A 68 -0.40 10.04 -13.88
N ARG A 69 0.14 9.11 -13.06
CA ARG A 69 1.28 8.27 -13.47
C ARG A 69 1.07 6.82 -13.04
N GLU A 70 1.59 5.90 -13.83
CA GLU A 70 1.74 4.52 -13.38
C GLU A 70 2.67 4.47 -12.16
N LEU A 71 2.29 3.67 -11.18
CA LEU A 71 3.13 3.36 -10.03
C LEU A 71 3.77 1.99 -10.28
N PRO A 72 4.94 1.92 -10.89
CA PRO A 72 5.63 0.65 -11.01
C PRO A 72 6.00 0.13 -9.62
N LEU A 73 5.92 -1.17 -9.44
CA LEU A 73 6.42 -1.83 -8.24
C LEU A 73 7.94 -2.02 -8.39
N HIS A 74 8.70 -0.98 -8.12
CA HIS A 74 10.16 -1.02 -8.05
C HIS A 74 10.54 -1.11 -6.58
N LEU A 75 10.95 -2.30 -6.16
CA LEU A 75 11.05 -2.70 -4.77
C LEU A 75 12.40 -3.32 -4.47
N GLU A 76 13.04 -2.87 -3.40
CA GLU A 76 14.14 -3.53 -2.74
C GLU A 76 13.65 -4.05 -1.38
N MET A 77 13.74 -5.35 -1.17
CA MET A 77 13.45 -5.97 0.13
C MET A 77 14.74 -6.37 0.83
N SER A 78 14.91 -5.92 2.05
CA SER A 78 16.03 -6.31 2.89
C SER A 78 16.07 -7.82 3.15
N PRO A 79 17.20 -8.39 3.57
CA PRO A 79 17.25 -9.77 4.07
C PRO A 79 16.21 -10.04 5.15
N ASN A 80 15.66 -11.25 5.18
CA ASN A 80 14.67 -11.68 6.16
C ASN A 80 13.45 -10.75 6.25
N SER A 81 12.94 -10.27 5.11
CA SER A 81 11.80 -9.35 5.05
C SER A 81 10.56 -9.99 4.43
N TRP A 82 9.40 -9.69 4.99
CA TRP A 82 8.10 -10.18 4.55
C TRP A 82 7.13 -9.03 4.37
N MET A 83 6.46 -8.99 3.21
CA MET A 83 5.50 -7.96 2.88
C MET A 83 4.30 -8.54 2.14
N ILE A 84 3.12 -7.99 2.41
CA ILE A 84 1.90 -8.22 1.63
C ILE A 84 1.50 -6.91 0.97
N SER A 85 1.11 -7.00 -0.31
CA SER A 85 0.52 -5.87 -1.02
C SER A 85 -0.87 -6.24 -1.53
N LEU A 86 -1.84 -5.35 -1.31
CA LEU A 86 -3.13 -5.36 -1.98
C LEU A 86 -3.09 -4.32 -3.08
N ILE A 87 -3.42 -4.72 -4.30
CA ILE A 87 -3.43 -3.83 -5.47
C ILE A 87 -4.77 -3.97 -6.16
N LEU A 88 -5.52 -2.87 -6.23
CA LEU A 88 -6.84 -2.87 -6.83
C LEU A 88 -7.09 -1.59 -7.64
N SER A 89 -7.98 -1.67 -8.63
CA SER A 89 -8.38 -0.51 -9.39
C SER A 89 -9.25 0.43 -8.58
N VAL A 90 -9.26 1.71 -8.94
CA VAL A 90 -10.17 2.71 -8.35
C VAL A 90 -11.62 2.26 -8.47
N LYS A 91 -11.98 1.64 -9.60
CA LYS A 91 -13.33 1.11 -9.85
C LYS A 91 -13.68 0.01 -8.84
N GLU A 92 -12.76 -0.94 -8.63
CA GLU A 92 -12.97 -2.02 -7.66
C GLU A 92 -13.05 -1.46 -6.24
N PHE A 93 -12.18 -0.52 -5.90
CA PHE A 93 -12.21 0.16 -4.60
C PHE A 93 -13.56 0.84 -4.35
N HIS A 94 -14.08 1.62 -5.32
CA HIS A 94 -15.40 2.24 -5.19
C HIS A 94 -16.53 1.22 -5.00
N SER A 95 -16.43 0.04 -5.62
CA SER A 95 -17.47 -1.00 -5.47
C SER A 95 -17.55 -1.56 -4.06
N LEU A 96 -16.45 -1.52 -3.30
CA LEU A 96 -16.41 -1.97 -1.90
C LEU A 96 -17.12 -1.00 -0.94
N PHE A 97 -17.14 0.27 -1.30
CA PHE A 97 -17.66 1.36 -0.44
C PHE A 97 -18.88 2.07 -1.04
N SER A 98 -19.62 1.42 -1.96
CA SER A 98 -20.69 2.03 -2.75
C SER A 98 -21.81 2.72 -1.96
N LEU A 99 -21.98 2.38 -0.66
CA LEU A 99 -22.94 3.04 0.25
C LEU A 99 -22.29 4.14 1.12
N GLN A 100 -20.95 4.26 1.09
CA GLN A 100 -20.16 5.16 1.93
C GLN A 100 -19.11 5.94 1.13
N ALA A 101 -19.27 6.03 -0.18
CA ALA A 101 -18.28 6.65 -1.09
C ALA A 101 -17.93 8.10 -0.72
N ASP A 102 -18.85 8.82 -0.05
CA ASP A 102 -18.64 10.21 0.37
C ASP A 102 -17.61 10.37 1.49
N TYR A 103 -17.24 9.28 2.18
CA TYR A 103 -16.28 9.33 3.30
C TYR A 103 -14.83 9.10 2.92
N ASN A 104 -14.55 8.65 1.69
CA ASN A 104 -13.17 8.45 1.23
C ASN A 104 -12.62 9.75 0.63
N THR A 105 -12.08 10.61 1.46
CA THR A 105 -11.62 11.96 1.09
C THR A 105 -10.61 11.97 -0.06
N PHE A 106 -9.73 10.97 -0.16
CA PHE A 106 -8.71 10.92 -1.23
C PHE A 106 -9.28 10.56 -2.61
N LEU A 107 -10.46 9.93 -2.69
CA LEU A 107 -11.17 9.64 -3.94
C LEU A 107 -12.38 10.55 -4.17
N SER A 108 -12.56 11.57 -3.35
CA SER A 108 -13.61 12.57 -3.57
C SER A 108 -13.42 13.27 -4.91
N PRO A 109 -14.49 13.83 -5.53
CA PRO A 109 -14.39 14.57 -6.80
C PRO A 109 -13.31 15.64 -6.79
N ASP A 110 -13.08 16.30 -5.65
CA ASP A 110 -12.09 17.37 -5.48
C ASP A 110 -10.63 16.85 -5.39
N ASN A 111 -10.45 15.58 -5.07
CA ASN A 111 -9.14 14.97 -4.82
C ASN A 111 -8.78 13.84 -5.79
N LYS A 112 -9.69 13.40 -6.66
CA LYS A 112 -9.49 12.28 -7.59
C LYS A 112 -8.27 12.42 -8.50
N ASP A 113 -7.83 13.67 -8.74
CA ASP A 113 -6.70 13.99 -9.63
C ASP A 113 -5.40 14.26 -8.84
N LYS A 114 -5.40 14.06 -7.50
CA LYS A 114 -4.26 14.31 -6.64
C LYS A 114 -3.59 13.01 -6.22
N ASN A 115 -2.28 13.07 -6.08
CA ASN A 115 -1.51 11.97 -5.52
C ASN A 115 -1.86 11.78 -4.04
N TYR A 116 -2.00 10.54 -3.63
CA TYR A 116 -2.28 10.19 -2.24
C TYR A 116 -1.19 9.27 -1.68
N TYR A 117 -0.75 9.59 -0.51
CA TYR A 117 0.22 8.82 0.26
C TYR A 117 -0.14 8.89 1.73
N ASN A 118 -0.20 7.75 2.41
CA ASN A 118 -0.38 7.68 3.85
C ASN A 118 0.35 6.46 4.44
N GLU A 119 1.11 6.68 5.49
CA GLU A 119 1.81 5.65 6.25
C GLU A 119 1.18 5.54 7.65
N GLU A 120 0.87 4.31 8.07
CA GLU A 120 0.24 4.03 9.36
C GLU A 120 0.91 2.82 10.04
N ILE A 121 0.63 2.65 11.34
CA ILE A 121 1.03 1.47 12.09
C ILE A 121 0.03 0.34 11.82
N ILE A 122 0.53 -0.88 11.61
CA ILE A 122 -0.32 -2.07 11.51
C ILE A 122 -0.90 -2.37 12.89
N SER A 123 -2.23 -2.36 13.00
CA SER A 123 -2.89 -2.73 14.26
C SER A 123 -2.74 -4.21 14.57
N PRO A 124 -2.88 -4.63 15.84
CA PRO A 124 -2.85 -6.04 16.22
C PRO A 124 -3.85 -6.91 15.45
N SER A 125 -5.05 -6.38 15.19
CA SER A 125 -6.09 -7.07 14.40
C SER A 125 -5.66 -7.26 12.95
N MET A 126 -5.08 -6.24 12.32
CA MET A 126 -4.51 -6.35 10.98
C MET A 126 -3.35 -7.33 10.93
N ALA A 127 -2.46 -7.34 11.93
CA ALA A 127 -1.33 -8.26 12.01
C ALA A 127 -1.78 -9.73 12.01
N ILE A 128 -2.88 -10.05 12.70
CA ILE A 128 -3.49 -11.40 12.69
C ILE A 128 -3.95 -11.78 11.27
N VAL A 129 -4.68 -10.89 10.59
CA VAL A 129 -5.18 -11.15 9.22
C VAL A 129 -4.02 -11.30 8.24
N LEU A 130 -3.01 -10.44 8.35
CA LEU A 130 -1.80 -10.49 7.52
C LEU A 130 -1.03 -11.79 7.74
N SER A 131 -0.86 -12.22 8.99
CA SER A 131 -0.24 -13.51 9.31
C SER A 131 -1.01 -14.68 8.70
N GLN A 132 -2.34 -14.66 8.76
CA GLN A 132 -3.19 -15.67 8.13
C GLN A 132 -3.06 -15.66 6.61
N LEU A 133 -3.04 -14.48 5.97
CA LEU A 133 -2.80 -14.35 4.52
C LEU A 133 -1.43 -14.89 4.11
N PHE A 134 -0.43 -14.78 4.99
CA PHE A 134 0.94 -15.20 4.71
C PHE A 134 1.13 -16.72 4.85
N HIS A 135 0.64 -17.31 5.93
CA HIS A 135 0.96 -18.69 6.31
C HIS A 135 -0.08 -19.73 5.88
N PHE A 136 -1.28 -19.29 5.51
CA PHE A 136 -2.36 -20.25 5.25
C PHE A 136 -2.22 -20.91 3.87
N ASN A 137 -2.13 -22.23 3.85
CA ASN A 137 -1.98 -23.03 2.64
C ASN A 137 -3.22 -23.93 2.41
N LEU A 138 -4.23 -23.38 1.75
CA LEU A 138 -5.46 -24.12 1.44
C LEU A 138 -5.34 -24.99 0.18
N LYS A 139 -6.08 -26.11 0.16
CA LYS A 139 -6.29 -26.92 -1.04
C LYS A 139 -6.92 -26.07 -2.14
N LYS A 140 -6.44 -26.22 -3.37
CA LYS A 140 -6.69 -25.35 -4.56
C LYS A 140 -8.13 -24.86 -4.78
N LYS A 141 -9.17 -25.66 -4.49
CA LYS A 141 -10.57 -25.34 -4.84
C LYS A 141 -11.27 -24.28 -3.97
N LYS A 142 -10.73 -23.97 -2.76
CA LYS A 142 -11.34 -22.99 -1.84
C LYS A 142 -10.42 -21.80 -1.55
N LYS A 143 -9.27 -21.76 -2.19
CA LYS A 143 -8.21 -20.79 -1.95
C LYS A 143 -8.69 -19.35 -2.20
N ASN A 144 -9.39 -19.13 -3.32
CA ASN A 144 -9.80 -17.80 -3.73
C ASN A 144 -10.81 -17.15 -2.78
N LEU A 145 -11.84 -17.90 -2.35
CA LEU A 145 -12.84 -17.39 -1.41
C LEU A 145 -12.21 -16.97 -0.07
N TYR A 146 -11.26 -17.76 0.43
CA TYR A 146 -10.55 -17.44 1.67
C TYR A 146 -9.74 -16.14 1.53
N TYR A 147 -8.92 -16.04 0.48
CA TYR A 147 -8.10 -14.85 0.26
C TYR A 147 -8.96 -13.60 -0.01
N LYS A 148 -10.07 -13.75 -0.73
CA LYS A 148 -11.05 -12.69 -0.92
C LYS A 148 -11.62 -12.19 0.42
N GLY A 149 -12.11 -13.10 1.27
CA GLY A 149 -12.61 -12.75 2.58
C GLY A 149 -11.57 -12.04 3.44
N LYS A 150 -10.32 -12.54 3.47
CA LYS A 150 -9.23 -11.94 4.23
C LYS A 150 -8.77 -10.59 3.69
N ALA A 151 -8.78 -10.40 2.37
CA ALA A 151 -8.47 -9.11 1.77
C ALA A 151 -9.50 -8.04 2.14
N TYR A 152 -10.78 -8.39 2.14
CA TYR A 152 -11.87 -7.49 2.53
C TYR A 152 -11.84 -7.19 4.03
N GLU A 153 -11.59 -8.19 4.86
CA GLU A 153 -11.38 -8.00 6.31
C GLU A 153 -10.22 -7.05 6.58
N LEU A 154 -9.09 -7.21 5.89
CA LEU A 154 -7.93 -6.34 6.04
C LEU A 154 -8.22 -4.90 5.65
N LEU A 155 -8.90 -4.67 4.52
CA LEU A 155 -9.33 -3.34 4.09
C LEU A 155 -10.32 -2.72 5.08
N SER A 156 -11.29 -3.50 5.59
CA SER A 156 -12.22 -3.04 6.61
C SER A 156 -11.49 -2.60 7.89
N LEU A 157 -10.53 -3.39 8.36
CA LEU A 157 -9.73 -3.04 9.54
C LEU A 157 -8.84 -1.81 9.28
N TYR A 158 -8.27 -1.68 8.08
CA TYR A 158 -7.45 -0.53 7.71
C TYR A 158 -8.24 0.77 7.79
N PHE A 159 -9.45 0.81 7.22
CA PHE A 159 -10.27 2.02 7.22
C PHE A 159 -10.97 2.30 8.56
N ASN A 160 -11.18 1.29 9.41
CA ASN A 160 -11.73 1.51 10.76
C ASN A 160 -10.73 2.11 11.74
N GLN A 161 -9.42 2.13 11.43
CA GLN A 161 -8.42 2.80 12.28
C GLN A 161 -8.52 4.33 12.23
N SER A 162 -9.06 4.89 11.16
CA SER A 162 -9.17 6.33 10.93
C SER A 162 -10.40 6.99 11.56
N GLU A 163 -11.23 6.28 12.30
CA GLU A 163 -12.36 6.84 13.05
C GLU A 163 -11.93 7.39 14.44
N ASP A 164 -10.88 8.21 14.49
CA ASP A 164 -10.78 9.19 15.55
C ASP A 164 -11.69 10.38 15.20
N PRO A 165 -12.77 10.64 15.99
CA PRO A 165 -13.69 11.76 15.72
C PRO A 165 -13.01 13.13 15.73
N ASN A 166 -11.76 13.22 16.19
CA ASN A 166 -10.93 14.42 16.18
C ASN A 166 -9.88 14.44 15.06
N ALA A 167 -9.76 13.38 14.27
CA ALA A 167 -8.89 13.37 13.10
C ALA A 167 -9.55 14.09 11.91
N GLU A 168 -9.76 15.39 12.06
CA GLU A 168 -9.95 16.32 10.93
C GLU A 168 -8.69 16.45 10.07
N GLN A 169 -7.76 15.52 10.20
CA GLN A 169 -6.54 15.51 9.40
C GLN A 169 -6.79 14.70 8.15
N CYS A 170 -7.17 15.41 7.11
CA CYS A 170 -7.02 14.96 5.74
C CYS A 170 -5.62 14.32 5.60
N PRO A 171 -5.49 13.03 5.27
CA PRO A 171 -4.19 12.44 4.99
C PRO A 171 -3.52 13.31 3.95
N PHE A 172 -2.24 13.57 4.11
CA PHE A 172 -1.49 14.53 3.31
C PHE A 172 -1.66 14.27 1.81
N LEU A 173 -2.42 15.12 1.14
CA LEU A 173 -2.40 15.23 -0.30
C LEU A 173 -1.07 15.85 -0.68
N ILE A 174 -0.13 15.03 -1.10
CA ILE A 174 1.18 15.50 -1.54
C ILE A 174 1.02 15.91 -3.00
N ASP A 175 0.95 17.21 -3.26
CA ASP A 175 1.16 17.72 -4.60
C ASP A 175 2.67 17.75 -4.93
N GLU A 176 3.02 17.76 -6.20
CA GLU A 176 4.43 17.77 -6.63
C GLU A 176 5.19 18.99 -6.08
N GLU A 177 4.50 20.09 -5.85
CA GLU A 177 5.08 21.33 -5.32
C GLU A 177 5.52 21.16 -3.86
N ASN A 178 4.73 20.45 -3.04
CA ASN A 178 5.08 20.16 -1.65
C ASN A 178 6.23 19.14 -1.56
N VAL A 179 6.29 18.16 -2.45
CA VAL A 179 7.43 17.24 -2.55
C VAL A 179 8.71 17.99 -2.87
N LEU A 180 8.67 18.93 -3.82
CA LEU A 180 9.82 19.78 -4.16
C LEU A 180 10.26 20.70 -3.01
N LYS A 181 9.32 21.23 -2.24
CA LYS A 181 9.61 22.05 -1.04
C LYS A 181 10.30 21.23 0.05
N ILE A 182 9.80 20.01 0.32
CA ILE A 182 10.40 19.09 1.29
C ILE A 182 11.81 18.67 0.86
N ARG A 183 12.01 18.39 -0.44
CA ARG A 183 13.32 18.05 -1.00
C ARG A 183 14.31 19.20 -0.83
N LYS A 184 13.93 20.44 -1.15
CA LYS A 184 14.76 21.62 -0.91
C LYS A 184 15.10 21.83 0.56
N ALA A 185 14.13 21.63 1.45
CA ALA A 185 14.37 21.71 2.90
C ALA A 185 15.37 20.65 3.38
N LYS A 186 15.27 19.41 2.90
CA LYS A 186 16.22 18.32 3.18
C LYS A 186 17.63 18.68 2.69
N ASP A 187 17.76 19.18 1.46
CA ASP A 187 19.05 19.55 0.87
C ASP A 187 19.73 20.69 1.66
N ILE A 188 18.96 21.65 2.17
CA ILE A 188 19.47 22.74 3.02
C ILE A 188 19.96 22.21 4.38
N VAL A 189 19.25 21.23 4.98
CA VAL A 189 19.63 20.63 6.27
C VAL A 189 20.88 19.76 6.16
N ILE A 190 21.10 19.11 5.00
CA ILE A 190 22.27 18.26 4.77
C ILE A 190 23.52 19.09 4.39
N ALA A 191 23.32 20.29 3.84
CA ALA A 191 24.41 21.19 3.43
C ALA A 191 25.00 22.07 4.54
N ASN A 192 24.42 22.05 5.77
CA ASN A 192 24.89 22.67 6.98
C ASN A 192 25.33 21.64 8.03
#